data_c63933c90084db6f659fa62d15e6d0bf
#
_entry.id   c63933c90084db6f659fa62d15e6d0bf
#
_cell.length_a   1.000
_cell.length_b   1.000
_cell.length_c   1.000
_cell.angle_alpha   90.00
_cell.angle_beta   90.00
_cell.angle_gamma   90.00
#
_symmetry.space_group_name_H-M   'P 1'
#
loop_
_entity.id
_entity.type
_entity.pdbx_description
1 polymer ?
#
loop_
_entity_poly.entity_id
_entity_poly.type
_entity_poly.pdbx_seq_one_letter_code
_entity_poly.pdbx_strand_id
1 'polypeptide(L)'
;MSGFAIYNYNFLRIIRPNEEYQLEFPDWVKVNVQESFENRQQLLEELLLTDFEKPFPFENARKKPYWHKQIVKPQDNVYVMRVANVTNVTITDEHLKSQKYADYRNCLVIIDNRPGIQRIAIERKSTAFSHTKTVANILEASFCKLLKSKLLKVELAAPQKVDTERWKTDGK
;
A
#
# COMPACT_ATOMS: atom_id res chain seq x y z
N MET A 1 3.55 -18.41 14.53
CA MET A 1 3.52 -18.27 13.06
C MET A 1 3.07 -16.87 12.68
N SER A 2 3.87 -16.18 11.89
CA SER A 2 3.42 -14.95 11.27
C SER A 2 2.50 -15.29 10.11
N GLY A 3 1.25 -14.85 10.16
CA GLY A 3 0.31 -14.99 9.05
C GLY A 3 0.26 -13.71 8.23
N PHE A 4 -0.42 -13.77 7.09
CA PHE A 4 -0.68 -12.61 6.25
C PHE A 4 -2.16 -12.25 6.26
N ALA A 5 -2.46 -10.96 6.16
CA ALA A 5 -3.77 -10.47 5.81
C ALA A 5 -3.79 -10.09 4.33
N ILE A 6 -4.77 -10.56 3.60
CA ILE A 6 -4.89 -10.32 2.16
C ILE A 6 -5.94 -9.23 1.93
N TYR A 7 -5.53 -8.16 1.27
CA TYR A 7 -6.38 -7.05 0.85
C TYR A 7 -6.51 -7.06 -0.66
N ASN A 8 -7.73 -6.97 -1.16
CA ASN A 8 -7.96 -6.63 -2.56
C ASN A 8 -7.90 -5.12 -2.72
N TYR A 9 -7.41 -4.63 -3.85
CA TYR A 9 -7.46 -3.21 -4.14
C TYR A 9 -8.04 -2.94 -5.51
N ASN A 10 -8.64 -1.77 -5.64
CA ASN A 10 -9.23 -1.30 -6.88
C ASN A 10 -8.72 0.09 -7.21
N PHE A 11 -8.60 0.35 -8.50
CA PHE A 11 -8.36 1.69 -9.00
C PHE A 11 -9.69 2.39 -9.25
N LEU A 12 -9.78 3.64 -8.82
CA LEU A 12 -10.94 4.49 -9.02
C LEU A 12 -10.51 5.78 -9.71
N ARG A 13 -11.41 6.34 -10.50
CA ARG A 13 -11.22 7.68 -11.06
C ARG A 13 -11.50 8.72 -9.98
N ILE A 14 -10.70 9.78 -9.96
CA ILE A 14 -10.99 10.92 -9.09
C ILE A 14 -12.05 11.77 -9.79
N ILE A 15 -13.26 11.77 -9.21
CA ILE A 15 -14.33 12.72 -9.58
C ILE A 15 -14.24 13.84 -8.54
N ARG A 16 -14.01 15.08 -9.00
CA ARG A 16 -13.95 16.22 -8.08
C ARG A 16 -15.36 16.55 -7.57
N PRO A 17 -15.54 16.79 -6.25
CA PRO A 17 -16.85 17.03 -5.66
C PRO A 17 -17.61 18.23 -6.26
N ASN A 18 -16.91 19.22 -6.84
CA ASN A 18 -17.50 20.43 -7.42
C ASN A 18 -17.83 20.29 -8.91
N GLU A 19 -17.67 19.13 -9.49
CA GLU A 19 -17.86 18.89 -10.93
C GLU A 19 -19.24 18.37 -11.29
N GLU A 20 -20.12 18.17 -10.31
CA GLU A 20 -21.54 17.90 -10.56
C GLU A 20 -22.24 19.03 -11.38
N TYR A 21 -21.66 20.22 -11.39
CA TYR A 21 -22.14 21.38 -12.13
C TYR A 21 -21.36 21.70 -13.41
N GLN A 22 -20.26 21.02 -13.67
CA GLN A 22 -19.54 21.15 -14.93
C GLN A 22 -20.08 20.11 -15.92
N LEU A 23 -21.14 20.47 -16.59
CA LEU A 23 -21.84 19.65 -17.57
C LEU A 23 -20.97 19.22 -18.78
N GLU A 24 -19.80 19.81 -18.96
CA GLU A 24 -18.89 19.43 -20.06
C GLU A 24 -17.42 19.59 -19.62
N PHE A 25 -16.76 18.46 -19.32
CA PHE A 25 -15.31 18.44 -19.37
C PHE A 25 -14.86 18.70 -20.81
N PRO A 26 -13.81 19.50 -21.03
CA PRO A 26 -13.16 19.53 -22.32
C PRO A 26 -12.81 18.10 -22.75
N ASP A 27 -13.04 17.76 -24.00
CA ASP A 27 -12.85 16.38 -24.51
C ASP A 27 -11.45 15.82 -24.23
N TRP A 28 -10.43 16.68 -24.19
CA TRP A 28 -9.07 16.29 -23.83
C TRP A 28 -8.93 15.82 -22.37
N VAL A 29 -9.69 16.39 -21.42
CA VAL A 29 -9.68 15.94 -20.02
C VAL A 29 -10.34 14.56 -19.89
N LYS A 30 -11.44 14.35 -20.61
CA LYS A 30 -12.12 13.05 -20.63
C LYS A 30 -11.23 11.96 -21.21
N VAL A 31 -10.51 12.24 -22.29
CA VAL A 31 -9.58 11.32 -22.93
C VAL A 31 -8.44 10.98 -21.99
N ASN A 32 -7.83 11.97 -21.33
CA ASN A 32 -6.74 11.73 -20.38
C ASN A 32 -7.17 10.90 -19.17
N VAL A 33 -8.35 11.12 -18.62
CA VAL A 33 -8.91 10.33 -17.51
C VAL A 33 -9.14 8.89 -17.94
N GLN A 34 -9.71 8.68 -19.13
CA GLN A 34 -9.94 7.34 -19.66
C GLN A 34 -8.62 6.62 -19.93
N GLU A 35 -7.67 7.27 -20.59
CA GLU A 35 -6.34 6.73 -20.86
C GLU A 35 -5.61 6.35 -19.57
N SER A 36 -5.62 7.22 -18.57
CA SER A 36 -5.02 6.91 -17.25
C SER A 36 -5.69 5.71 -16.59
N PHE A 37 -7.02 5.59 -16.70
CA PHE A 37 -7.73 4.45 -16.14
C PHE A 37 -7.45 3.15 -16.89
N GLU A 38 -7.32 3.18 -18.21
CA GLU A 38 -6.94 2.01 -19.02
C GLU A 38 -5.52 1.54 -18.70
N ASN A 39 -4.60 2.48 -18.46
CA ASN A 39 -3.19 2.20 -18.14
C ASN A 39 -2.91 2.14 -16.63
N ARG A 40 -3.92 2.03 -15.78
CA ARG A 40 -3.81 2.12 -14.32
C ARG A 40 -2.78 1.19 -13.69
N GLN A 41 -2.69 -0.03 -14.18
CA GLN A 41 -1.74 -1.02 -13.66
C GLN A 41 -0.31 -0.68 -14.07
N GLN A 42 -0.10 -0.23 -15.29
CA GLN A 42 1.20 0.23 -15.76
C GLN A 42 1.66 1.47 -14.98
N LEU A 43 0.77 2.41 -14.70
CA LEU A 43 1.10 3.60 -13.91
C LEU A 43 1.53 3.23 -12.47
N LEU A 44 0.88 2.27 -11.84
CA LEU A 44 1.31 1.77 -10.54
C LEU A 44 2.62 1.00 -10.64
N GLU A 45 2.82 0.20 -11.68
CA GLU A 45 4.07 -0.50 -11.95
C GLU A 45 5.24 0.47 -12.06
N GLU A 46 5.11 1.53 -12.83
CA GLU A 46 6.13 2.57 -13.00
C GLU A 46 6.51 3.20 -11.65
N LEU A 47 5.53 3.50 -10.79
CA LEU A 47 5.78 4.01 -9.44
C LEU A 47 6.55 3.01 -8.57
N LEU A 48 6.16 1.75 -8.59
CA LEU A 48 6.79 0.71 -7.78
C LEU A 48 8.19 0.35 -8.28
N LEU A 49 8.45 0.43 -9.59
CA LEU A 49 9.78 0.29 -10.16
C LEU A 49 10.68 1.47 -9.78
N THR A 50 10.14 2.69 -9.77
CA THR A 50 10.86 3.88 -9.31
C THR A 50 11.25 3.75 -7.84
N ASP A 51 10.38 3.15 -7.01
CA ASP A 51 10.67 2.87 -5.61
C ASP A 51 11.88 1.93 -5.43
N PHE A 52 12.06 0.98 -6.30
CA PHE A 52 13.21 0.08 -6.25
C PHE A 52 14.54 0.83 -6.46
N GLU A 53 14.57 1.80 -7.36
CA GLU A 53 15.74 2.61 -7.69
C GLU A 53 15.91 3.81 -6.78
N LYS A 54 14.82 4.53 -6.53
CA LYS A 54 14.76 5.75 -5.71
C LYS A 54 13.49 5.73 -4.85
N PRO A 55 13.58 5.23 -3.61
CA PRO A 55 12.40 5.15 -2.75
C PRO A 55 11.69 6.48 -2.60
N PHE A 56 10.38 6.47 -2.82
CA PHE A 56 9.51 7.60 -2.52
C PHE A 56 8.93 7.47 -1.10
N PRO A 57 8.58 8.57 -0.43
CA PRO A 57 8.08 8.52 0.93
C PRO A 57 6.67 7.94 0.99
N PHE A 58 6.47 6.91 1.82
CA PHE A 58 5.14 6.50 2.24
C PHE A 58 4.66 7.40 3.38
N GLU A 59 3.39 7.76 3.36
CA GLU A 59 2.76 8.60 4.35
C GLU A 59 1.37 8.07 4.70
N ASN A 60 0.95 8.27 5.95
CA ASN A 60 -0.45 8.09 6.30
C ASN A 60 -1.29 9.34 5.95
N ALA A 61 -2.60 9.28 6.18
CA ALA A 61 -3.50 10.40 5.94
C ALA A 61 -3.14 11.69 6.75
N ARG A 62 -2.40 11.56 7.86
CA ARG A 62 -1.89 12.66 8.68
C ARG A 62 -0.50 13.14 8.26
N LYS A 63 -0.01 12.70 7.10
CA LYS A 63 1.33 13.03 6.56
C LYS A 63 2.49 12.58 7.45
N LYS A 64 2.28 11.57 8.32
CA LYS A 64 3.38 10.93 9.04
C LYS A 64 4.16 10.06 8.06
N PRO A 65 5.48 10.26 7.91
CA PRO A 65 6.30 9.46 7.00
C PRO A 65 6.58 8.07 7.57
N TYR A 66 6.70 7.09 6.66
CA TYR A 66 7.10 5.73 6.95
C TYR A 66 8.21 5.30 6.01
N TRP A 67 9.17 4.56 6.54
CA TRP A 67 10.25 3.99 5.74
C TRP A 67 9.80 2.73 5.05
N HIS A 68 10.24 2.54 3.83
CA HIS A 68 10.02 1.30 3.10
C HIS A 68 11.21 1.01 2.20
N LYS A 69 11.38 -0.26 1.84
CA LYS A 69 12.43 -0.71 0.92
C LYS A 69 11.96 -1.98 0.22
N GLN A 70 12.12 -2.02 -1.08
CA GLN A 70 11.99 -3.27 -1.82
C GLN A 70 13.17 -4.18 -1.50
N ILE A 71 12.90 -5.47 -1.25
CA ILE A 71 13.89 -6.45 -0.82
C ILE A 71 14.32 -7.40 -1.94
N VAL A 72 13.53 -7.50 -2.99
CA VAL A 72 13.87 -8.22 -4.22
C VAL A 72 13.51 -7.37 -5.43
N LYS A 73 14.24 -7.55 -6.52
CA LYS A 73 13.91 -6.87 -7.77
C LYS A 73 12.53 -7.32 -8.25
N PRO A 74 11.62 -6.40 -8.59
CA PRO A 74 10.28 -6.74 -9.05
C PRO A 74 10.31 -7.64 -10.28
N GLN A 75 9.41 -8.62 -10.32
CA GLN A 75 9.22 -9.54 -11.44
C GLN A 75 7.73 -9.76 -11.70
N ASP A 76 7.34 -9.79 -12.96
CA ASP A 76 5.97 -10.11 -13.40
C ASP A 76 4.87 -9.31 -12.67
N ASN A 77 5.10 -8.00 -12.45
CA ASN A 77 4.17 -7.14 -11.70
C ASN A 77 3.92 -7.60 -10.23
N VAL A 78 4.86 -8.33 -9.65
CA VAL A 78 4.86 -8.70 -8.24
C VAL A 78 6.00 -7.99 -7.53
N TYR A 79 5.68 -7.32 -6.41
CA TYR A 79 6.59 -6.47 -5.64
C TYR A 79 6.66 -6.98 -4.21
N VAL A 80 7.86 -7.12 -3.68
CA VAL A 80 8.10 -7.55 -2.31
C VAL A 80 8.90 -6.49 -1.60
N MET A 81 8.33 -5.91 -0.55
CA MET A 81 8.93 -4.82 0.20
C MET A 81 8.74 -4.97 1.70
N ARG A 82 9.53 -4.22 2.46
CA ARG A 82 9.33 -4.02 3.89
C ARG A 82 8.83 -2.60 4.15
N VAL A 83 7.85 -2.47 5.02
CA VAL A 83 7.35 -1.18 5.51
C VAL A 83 7.68 -1.08 6.98
N ALA A 84 8.35 -0.02 7.39
CA ALA A 84 8.86 0.18 8.74
C ALA A 84 8.13 1.27 9.50
N ASN A 85 7.85 0.98 10.76
CA ASN A 85 7.42 1.96 11.76
C ASN A 85 8.64 2.31 12.60
N VAL A 86 9.03 3.59 12.61
CA VAL A 86 10.19 4.05 13.36
C VAL A 86 9.77 4.37 14.79
N THR A 87 10.41 3.69 15.74
CA THR A 87 10.26 3.94 17.18
C THR A 87 11.61 4.28 17.78
N ASN A 88 11.62 4.99 18.91
CA ASN A 88 12.85 5.27 19.63
C ASN A 88 13.00 4.27 20.78
N VAL A 89 14.15 3.62 20.86
CA VAL A 89 14.55 2.74 21.95
C VAL A 89 15.63 3.42 22.75
N THR A 90 15.48 3.43 24.06
CA THR A 90 16.50 3.95 24.98
C THR A 90 17.33 2.78 25.49
N ILE A 91 18.63 2.82 25.28
CA ILE A 91 19.58 1.84 25.81
C ILE A 91 20.43 2.55 26.86
N THR A 92 20.49 1.95 28.06
CA THR A 92 21.31 2.44 29.18
C THR A 92 22.53 1.52 29.30
N ASP A 93 23.71 2.11 29.28
CA ASP A 93 24.98 1.40 29.42
C ASP A 93 25.32 1.08 30.89
N GLU A 94 26.44 0.42 31.12
CA GLU A 94 26.95 0.04 32.47
C GLU A 94 27.26 1.26 33.35
N HIS A 95 27.45 2.45 32.75
CA HIS A 95 27.67 3.71 33.47
C HIS A 95 26.36 4.51 33.69
N LEU A 96 25.21 3.87 33.50
CA LEU A 96 23.87 4.44 33.61
C LEU A 96 23.63 5.64 32.68
N LYS A 97 24.38 5.70 31.58
CA LYS A 97 24.16 6.69 30.52
C LYS A 97 23.16 6.14 29.51
N SER A 98 22.10 6.93 29.28
CA SER A 98 21.03 6.54 28.37
C SER A 98 21.21 7.21 27.00
N GLN A 99 21.13 6.43 25.93
CA GLN A 99 21.15 6.88 24.54
C GLN A 99 19.88 6.41 23.84
N LYS A 100 19.34 7.27 22.99
CA LYS A 100 18.17 6.96 22.17
C LYS A 100 18.62 6.54 20.78
N TYR A 101 18.11 5.41 20.32
CA TYR A 101 18.34 4.88 18.98
C TYR A 101 17.01 4.74 18.24
N ALA A 102 17.04 5.00 16.95
CA ALA A 102 15.89 4.73 16.09
C ALA A 102 15.82 3.22 15.79
N ASP A 103 14.69 2.62 16.10
CA ASP A 103 14.39 1.21 15.80
C ASP A 103 13.36 1.15 14.65
N TYR A 104 13.76 0.53 13.54
CA TYR A 104 12.96 0.40 12.32
C TYR A 104 12.21 -0.93 12.30
N ARG A 105 11.24 -1.08 13.18
CA ARG A 105 10.38 -2.28 13.22
C ARG A 105 9.56 -2.37 11.96
N ASN A 106 9.66 -3.47 11.26
CA ASN A 106 9.09 -3.58 9.92
C ASN A 106 8.31 -4.88 9.72
N CYS A 107 7.39 -4.86 8.78
CA CYS A 107 6.66 -6.02 8.30
C CYS A 107 6.85 -6.19 6.79
N LEU A 108 6.63 -7.41 6.32
CA LEU A 108 6.67 -7.76 4.91
C LEU A 108 5.35 -7.37 4.22
N VAL A 109 5.47 -6.82 3.03
CA VAL A 109 4.34 -6.48 2.15
C VAL A 109 4.62 -7.05 0.77
N ILE A 110 3.66 -7.76 0.21
CA ILE A 110 3.71 -8.29 -1.15
C ILE A 110 2.56 -7.68 -1.94
N ILE A 111 2.87 -7.04 -3.06
CA ILE A 111 1.87 -6.43 -3.94
C ILE A 111 1.85 -7.22 -5.24
N ASP A 112 0.71 -7.80 -5.55
CA ASP A 112 0.45 -8.47 -6.81
C ASP A 112 -0.43 -7.58 -7.69
N ASN A 113 0.21 -6.87 -8.62
CA ASN A 113 -0.43 -5.92 -9.51
C ASN A 113 -0.80 -6.51 -10.87
N ARG A 114 -0.80 -7.83 -10.99
CA ARG A 114 -1.18 -8.49 -12.24
C ARG A 114 -2.65 -8.23 -12.59
N PRO A 115 -2.99 -8.08 -13.88
CA PRO A 115 -4.36 -7.90 -14.32
C PRO A 115 -5.30 -8.98 -13.76
N GLY A 116 -6.43 -8.54 -13.17
CA GLY A 116 -7.43 -9.44 -12.60
C GLY A 116 -7.09 -10.02 -11.23
N ILE A 117 -5.89 -9.78 -10.68
CA ILE A 117 -5.51 -10.21 -9.32
C ILE A 117 -5.61 -9.07 -8.33
N GLN A 118 -4.77 -8.03 -8.44
CA GLN A 118 -4.80 -6.82 -7.62
C GLN A 118 -4.95 -7.10 -6.12
N ARG A 119 -3.93 -7.73 -5.52
CA ARG A 119 -3.92 -8.12 -4.11
C ARG A 119 -2.67 -7.60 -3.41
N ILE A 120 -2.85 -7.29 -2.13
CA ILE A 120 -1.75 -6.93 -1.23
C ILE A 120 -1.79 -7.87 -0.04
N ALA A 121 -0.69 -8.59 0.19
CA ALA A 121 -0.50 -9.41 1.38
C ALA A 121 0.36 -8.65 2.38
N ILE A 122 -0.13 -8.47 3.60
CA ILE A 122 0.56 -7.75 4.68
C ILE A 122 0.84 -8.73 5.83
N GLU A 123 2.10 -8.86 6.21
CA GLU A 123 2.52 -9.70 7.32
C GLU A 123 1.93 -9.20 8.64
N ARG A 124 1.35 -10.11 9.41
CA ARG A 124 0.88 -9.84 10.77
C ARG A 124 2.06 -9.87 11.74
N LYS A 125 2.65 -8.72 11.98
CA LYS A 125 3.80 -8.57 12.85
C LYS A 125 3.54 -7.46 13.88
N SER A 126 2.96 -7.85 15.00
CA SER A 126 2.52 -6.92 16.06
C SER A 126 3.65 -6.08 16.66
N THR A 127 4.90 -6.55 16.59
CA THR A 127 6.08 -5.76 17.01
C THR A 127 6.35 -4.55 16.12
N ALA A 128 5.91 -4.58 14.87
CA ALA A 128 6.06 -3.47 13.92
C ALA A 128 4.78 -2.60 13.86
N PHE A 129 3.64 -3.25 13.66
CA PHE A 129 2.33 -2.60 13.57
C PHE A 129 1.27 -3.41 14.31
N SER A 130 0.52 -2.76 15.18
CA SER A 130 -0.53 -3.43 15.97
C SER A 130 -1.56 -4.14 15.09
N HIS A 131 -1.86 -3.57 13.92
CA HIS A 131 -2.84 -4.09 12.99
C HIS A 131 -2.36 -3.94 11.54
N THR A 132 -2.62 -4.94 10.71
CA THR A 132 -2.34 -4.87 9.26
C THR A 132 -3.11 -3.76 8.57
N LYS A 133 -4.28 -3.36 9.10
CA LYS A 133 -5.08 -2.24 8.61
C LYS A 133 -4.29 -0.92 8.64
N THR A 134 -3.42 -0.72 9.62
CA THR A 134 -2.54 0.46 9.67
C THR A 134 -1.64 0.52 8.44
N VAL A 135 -1.02 -0.60 8.08
CA VAL A 135 -0.17 -0.68 6.87
C VAL A 135 -1.00 -0.50 5.61
N ALA A 136 -2.17 -1.12 5.53
CA ALA A 136 -3.10 -0.95 4.41
C ALA A 136 -3.47 0.52 4.21
N ASN A 137 -3.77 1.26 5.27
CA ASN A 137 -4.08 2.69 5.21
C ASN A 137 -2.87 3.53 4.75
N ILE A 138 -1.65 3.17 5.16
CA ILE A 138 -0.41 3.82 4.69
C ILE A 138 -0.23 3.63 3.19
N LEU A 139 -0.39 2.40 2.70
CA LEU A 139 -0.28 2.08 1.27
C LEU A 139 -1.35 2.80 0.45
N GLU A 140 -2.61 2.75 0.89
CA GLU A 140 -3.72 3.44 0.23
C GLU A 140 -3.47 4.94 0.13
N ALA A 141 -3.13 5.61 1.24
CA ALA A 141 -2.86 7.04 1.26
C ALA A 141 -1.66 7.41 0.36
N SER A 142 -0.60 6.61 0.39
CA SER A 142 0.61 6.84 -0.40
C SER A 142 0.35 6.67 -1.90
N PHE A 143 -0.33 5.62 -2.30
CA PHE A 143 -0.67 5.40 -3.71
C PHE A 143 -1.67 6.44 -4.22
N CYS A 144 -2.67 6.82 -3.44
CA CYS A 144 -3.58 7.91 -3.79
C CYS A 144 -2.84 9.23 -4.00
N LYS A 145 -1.88 9.56 -3.14
CA LYS A 145 -1.06 10.76 -3.28
C LYS A 145 -0.23 10.75 -4.57
N LEU A 146 0.43 9.63 -4.85
CA LEU A 146 1.32 9.48 -6.00
C LEU A 146 0.57 9.42 -7.34
N LEU A 147 -0.62 8.81 -7.35
CA LEU A 147 -1.48 8.69 -8.53
C LEU A 147 -2.42 9.88 -8.74
N LYS A 148 -2.43 10.85 -7.83
CA LYS A 148 -3.33 12.01 -7.90
C LYS A 148 -3.16 12.82 -9.18
N SER A 149 -1.93 13.01 -9.64
CA SER A 149 -1.62 13.72 -10.91
C SER A 149 -2.14 13.00 -12.15
N LYS A 150 -2.40 11.69 -12.04
CA LYS A 150 -2.99 10.84 -13.07
C LYS A 150 -4.50 10.70 -12.93
N LEU A 151 -5.13 11.46 -12.04
CA LEU A 151 -6.57 11.41 -11.74
C LEU A 151 -7.06 10.02 -11.31
N LEU A 152 -6.18 9.28 -10.63
CA LEU A 152 -6.46 7.96 -10.09
C LEU A 152 -6.31 7.95 -8.58
N LYS A 153 -7.09 7.11 -7.93
CA LYS A 153 -6.91 6.69 -6.55
C LYS A 153 -6.98 5.18 -6.42
N VAL A 154 -6.44 4.67 -5.34
CA VAL A 154 -6.48 3.26 -4.99
C VAL A 154 -7.28 3.11 -3.71
N GLU A 155 -8.15 2.12 -3.66
CA GLU A 155 -8.93 1.77 -2.48
C GLU A 155 -8.68 0.30 -2.13
N LEU A 156 -8.30 0.04 -0.85
CA LEU A 156 -8.09 -1.29 -0.32
C LEU A 156 -9.35 -1.77 0.41
N ALA A 157 -9.89 -2.90 -0.04
CA ALA A 157 -11.00 -3.57 0.64
C ALA A 157 -10.48 -4.33 1.87
N ALA A 158 -11.28 -4.36 2.94
CA ALA A 158 -10.96 -5.17 4.11
C ALA A 158 -10.80 -6.66 3.73
N PRO A 159 -9.92 -7.41 4.43
CA PRO A 159 -9.74 -8.83 4.17
C PRO A 159 -11.09 -9.55 4.34
N GLN A 160 -11.48 -10.31 3.33
CA GLN A 160 -12.62 -11.21 3.50
C GLN A 160 -12.22 -12.27 4.54
N LYS A 161 -13.05 -12.45 5.55
CA LYS A 161 -12.96 -13.64 6.40
C LYS A 161 -13.21 -14.83 5.48
N VAL A 162 -12.19 -15.64 5.27
CA VAL A 162 -12.39 -16.95 4.63
C VAL A 162 -13.26 -17.74 5.61
N ASP A 163 -14.48 -18.03 5.19
CA ASP A 163 -15.40 -18.85 5.97
C ASP A 163 -14.85 -20.27 5.98
N THR A 164 -14.05 -20.59 6.99
CA THR A 164 -13.41 -21.90 7.14
C THR A 164 -14.45 -23.02 7.42
N GLU A 165 -15.70 -22.66 7.63
CA GLU A 165 -16.78 -23.63 7.84
C GLU A 165 -17.27 -24.27 6.53
N ARG A 166 -17.05 -23.63 5.40
CA ARG A 166 -17.50 -24.17 4.10
C ARG A 166 -16.74 -25.44 3.64
N TRP A 167 -15.57 -25.68 4.21
CA TRP A 167 -14.74 -26.86 3.87
C TRP A 167 -15.06 -28.11 4.70
N LYS A 168 -15.92 -27.98 5.73
CA LYS A 168 -16.29 -29.12 6.62
C LYS A 168 -17.51 -29.91 6.14
N THR A 169 -18.23 -29.43 5.14
CA THR A 169 -19.49 -30.05 4.68
C THR A 169 -19.36 -30.93 3.45
N ASP A 170 -18.26 -30.89 2.71
CA ASP A 170 -18.08 -31.69 1.49
C ASP A 170 -17.20 -32.95 1.70
N GLY A 171 -16.98 -33.34 2.95
CA GLY A 171 -16.17 -34.50 3.35
C GLY A 171 -16.99 -35.68 3.86
N LYS A 172 -18.17 -35.95 3.29
CA LYS A 172 -18.91 -37.20 3.51
C LYS A 172 -19.22 -37.91 2.23
#